data_e38b01d18285a8aaf896186896b7dcd5
#
_entry.id   e38b01d18285a8aaf896186896b7dcd5
#
_cell.length_a   1.000
_cell.length_b   1.000
_cell.length_c   1.000
_cell.angle_alpha   90.00
_cell.angle_beta   90.00
_cell.angle_gamma   90.00
#
_symmetry.space_group_name_H-M   'P 1'
#
loop_
_entity.id
_entity.type
_entity.pdbx_description
1 polymer ?
#
loop_
_entity_poly.entity_id
_entity_poly.type
_entity_poly.pdbx_seq_one_letter_code
_entity_poly.pdbx_strand_id
1 'polypeptide(L)'
;MNTMLLSFAILALVLNATSCNPSSTPDGLDELGTVRMTIAGQVFELWIADEFAEHMQGLMYVSAERMAALLDGTERGMIFVFDHDQELSFWMKNTIIPLDIAYVDSDGTIVSTHTMAALDTRQGQYPSGGNARYAIEVNAGVWQRLGVSAGDTLDIPTSQLKGAP
;
A
#
# COMPACT_ATOMS: atom_id res chain seq x y z
N MET A 1 6.65 -79.10 -19.82
CA MET A 1 5.66 -78.04 -20.13
C MET A 1 6.01 -76.85 -19.26
N ASN A 2 6.79 -75.91 -19.83
CA ASN A 2 7.25 -74.67 -19.13
C ASN A 2 6.29 -73.55 -19.36
N THR A 3 5.65 -73.06 -18.33
CA THR A 3 4.82 -71.86 -18.34
C THR A 3 5.69 -70.68 -17.89
N MET A 4 6.00 -69.83 -18.83
CA MET A 4 6.79 -68.62 -18.68
C MET A 4 5.86 -67.51 -18.21
N LEU A 5 6.02 -67.07 -16.96
CA LEU A 5 5.32 -65.89 -16.40
C LEU A 5 6.01 -64.59 -16.84
N LEU A 6 5.36 -63.81 -17.71
CA LEU A 6 5.78 -62.44 -18.03
C LEU A 6 5.33 -61.48 -16.91
N SER A 7 6.30 -60.94 -16.16
CA SER A 7 6.06 -59.80 -15.26
C SER A 7 6.02 -58.52 -16.06
N PHE A 8 4.87 -57.87 -16.09
CA PHE A 8 4.73 -56.49 -16.58
C PHE A 8 5.08 -55.52 -15.44
N ALA A 9 6.21 -54.85 -15.56
CA ALA A 9 6.54 -53.72 -14.69
C ALA A 9 5.83 -52.47 -15.19
N ILE A 10 4.87 -51.99 -14.41
CA ILE A 10 4.20 -50.71 -14.67
C ILE A 10 5.11 -49.62 -14.11
N LEU A 11 5.76 -48.88 -14.99
CA LEU A 11 6.53 -47.67 -14.66
C LEU A 11 5.54 -46.52 -14.43
N ALA A 12 5.25 -46.21 -13.17
CA ALA A 12 4.45 -45.04 -12.81
C ALA A 12 5.27 -43.76 -13.02
N LEU A 13 4.95 -43.03 -14.09
CA LEU A 13 5.50 -41.68 -14.35
C LEU A 13 4.85 -40.70 -13.39
N VAL A 14 5.55 -40.34 -12.33
CA VAL A 14 5.13 -39.25 -11.43
C VAL A 14 5.37 -37.93 -12.15
N LEU A 15 4.30 -37.34 -12.70
CA LEU A 15 4.33 -35.94 -13.15
C LEU A 15 4.40 -35.07 -11.89
N ASN A 16 5.59 -34.51 -11.62
CA ASN A 16 5.71 -33.36 -10.72
C ASN A 16 5.07 -32.17 -11.39
N ALA A 17 3.81 -31.89 -11.06
CA ALA A 17 3.17 -30.62 -11.37
C ALA A 17 3.89 -29.54 -10.53
N THR A 18 4.83 -28.83 -11.15
CA THR A 18 5.34 -27.57 -10.60
C THR A 18 4.15 -26.64 -10.49
N SER A 19 3.65 -26.46 -9.27
CA SER A 19 2.64 -25.46 -8.95
C SER A 19 3.23 -24.10 -9.28
N CYS A 20 2.93 -23.57 -10.46
CA CYS A 20 3.06 -22.14 -10.70
C CYS A 20 2.09 -21.48 -9.73
N ASN A 21 2.60 -20.82 -8.72
CA ASN A 21 1.82 -19.96 -7.85
C ASN A 21 1.42 -18.71 -8.66
N PRO A 22 0.17 -18.61 -9.14
CA PRO A 22 -0.23 -17.44 -9.92
C PRO A 22 -0.86 -16.45 -8.96
N SER A 23 -0.08 -15.55 -8.40
CA SER A 23 -0.63 -14.25 -7.98
C SER A 23 0.37 -13.41 -7.18
N SER A 24 1.42 -12.93 -7.81
CA SER A 24 1.85 -11.59 -7.50
C SER A 24 1.07 -10.67 -8.45
N THR A 25 0.15 -9.87 -7.93
CA THR A 25 -0.45 -8.80 -8.70
C THR A 25 0.68 -7.88 -9.19
N PRO A 26 0.58 -7.29 -10.40
CA PRO A 26 1.61 -6.41 -10.92
C PRO A 26 1.92 -5.21 -10.02
N ASP A 27 1.03 -4.92 -9.08
CA ASP A 27 1.13 -3.80 -8.14
C ASP A 27 1.87 -4.16 -6.83
N GLY A 28 2.16 -5.45 -6.55
CA GLY A 28 2.90 -5.91 -5.37
C GLY A 28 2.16 -5.76 -4.04
N LEU A 29 0.93 -5.26 -4.01
CA LEU A 29 0.20 -4.95 -2.78
C LEU A 29 -0.16 -6.18 -1.94
N ASP A 30 -0.30 -7.35 -2.56
CA ASP A 30 -0.68 -8.57 -1.86
C ASP A 30 0.42 -9.11 -0.93
N GLU A 31 1.65 -8.57 -1.05
CA GLU A 31 2.80 -8.93 -0.22
C GLU A 31 2.93 -8.01 1.01
N LEU A 32 2.22 -6.87 1.02
CA LEU A 32 2.29 -5.89 2.09
C LEU A 32 1.35 -6.23 3.24
N GLY A 33 1.77 -5.90 4.46
CA GLY A 33 0.89 -5.84 5.62
C GLY A 33 -0.17 -4.75 5.47
N THR A 34 -1.27 -4.88 6.21
CA THR A 34 -2.28 -3.82 6.29
C THR A 34 -2.55 -3.42 7.73
N VAL A 35 -2.96 -2.18 7.92
CA VAL A 35 -3.42 -1.65 9.20
C VAL A 35 -4.78 -0.98 9.02
N ARG A 36 -5.65 -1.12 10.01
CA ARG A 36 -6.91 -0.38 10.06
C ARG A 36 -6.80 0.79 11.03
N MET A 37 -7.26 1.96 10.60
CA MET A 37 -7.36 3.13 11.44
C MET A 37 -8.62 3.94 11.09
N THR A 38 -9.03 4.82 12.02
CA THR A 38 -10.17 5.71 11.80
C THR A 38 -9.70 7.15 11.68
N ILE A 39 -10.07 7.81 10.60
CA ILE A 39 -9.76 9.23 10.35
C ILE A 39 -11.07 9.97 10.11
N ALA A 40 -11.34 11.00 10.91
CA ALA A 40 -12.58 11.79 10.84
C ALA A 40 -13.87 10.93 10.80
N GLY A 41 -13.89 9.83 11.57
CA GLY A 41 -15.03 8.91 11.66
C GLY A 41 -15.14 7.88 10.53
N GLN A 42 -14.28 7.95 9.51
CA GLN A 42 -14.19 6.99 8.42
C GLN A 42 -13.13 5.94 8.73
N VAL A 43 -13.46 4.65 8.52
CA VAL A 43 -12.50 3.55 8.65
C VAL A 43 -11.69 3.42 7.37
N PHE A 44 -10.38 3.26 7.52
CA PHE A 44 -9.43 2.99 6.44
C PHE A 44 -8.73 1.65 6.67
N GLU A 45 -8.48 0.93 5.60
CA GLU A 45 -7.54 -0.19 5.53
C GLU A 45 -6.38 0.23 4.64
N LEU A 46 -5.22 0.45 5.26
CA LEU A 46 -4.03 1.00 4.61
C LEU A 46 -2.98 -0.09 4.46
N TRP A 47 -2.44 -0.29 3.24
CA TRP A 47 -1.21 -1.05 3.06
C TRP A 47 -0.07 -0.32 3.75
N ILE A 48 0.83 -1.07 4.37
CA ILE A 48 1.98 -0.54 5.09
C ILE A 48 3.18 -0.59 4.14
N ALA A 49 3.81 0.57 3.93
CA ALA A 49 5.10 0.71 3.27
C ALA A 49 6.11 1.20 4.30
N ASP A 50 6.96 0.30 4.82
CA ASP A 50 7.95 0.59 5.86
C ASP A 50 9.39 0.21 5.45
N GLU A 51 9.56 -0.28 4.20
CA GLU A 51 10.86 -0.61 3.63
C GLU A 51 11.17 0.29 2.43
N PHE A 52 12.44 0.54 2.15
CA PHE A 52 12.87 1.42 1.05
C PHE A 52 12.27 1.04 -0.31
N ALA A 53 12.21 -0.27 -0.63
CA ALA A 53 11.65 -0.74 -1.90
C ALA A 53 10.15 -0.45 -2.01
N GLU A 54 9.43 -0.55 -0.90
CA GLU A 54 7.99 -0.25 -0.80
C GLU A 54 7.72 1.25 -0.93
N HIS A 55 8.56 2.09 -0.29
CA HIS A 55 8.53 3.54 -0.47
C HIS A 55 8.74 3.94 -1.94
N MET A 56 9.66 3.27 -2.64
CA MET A 56 9.94 3.54 -4.06
C MET A 56 8.82 3.05 -4.98
N GLN A 57 8.14 1.97 -4.63
CA GLN A 57 7.02 1.41 -5.39
C GLN A 57 5.73 2.20 -5.13
N GLY A 58 5.38 2.44 -3.87
CA GLY A 58 4.13 3.08 -3.48
C GLY A 58 2.92 2.49 -4.19
N LEU A 59 2.02 3.33 -4.65
CA LEU A 59 0.81 2.94 -5.39
C LEU A 59 1.01 2.95 -6.93
N MET A 60 2.24 2.74 -7.43
CA MET A 60 2.50 2.61 -8.87
C MET A 60 1.71 1.44 -9.45
N TYR A 61 1.07 1.66 -10.63
CA TYR A 61 0.28 0.69 -11.38
C TYR A 61 -0.98 0.17 -10.69
N VAL A 62 -1.32 0.69 -9.51
CA VAL A 62 -2.54 0.32 -8.79
C VAL A 62 -3.75 0.88 -9.50
N SER A 63 -4.73 0.02 -9.79
CA SER A 63 -5.95 0.41 -10.49
C SER A 63 -7.00 1.03 -9.55
N ALA A 64 -7.97 1.74 -10.13
CA ALA A 64 -9.08 2.30 -9.37
C ALA A 64 -9.92 1.21 -8.67
N GLU A 65 -10.02 0.01 -9.25
CA GLU A 65 -10.73 -1.12 -8.64
C GLU A 65 -10.02 -1.62 -7.38
N ARG A 66 -8.67 -1.65 -7.40
CA ARG A 66 -7.87 -2.03 -6.21
C ARG A 66 -8.01 -1.02 -5.08
N MET A 67 -8.15 0.25 -5.42
CA MET A 67 -8.35 1.35 -4.48
C MET A 67 -9.81 1.61 -4.10
N ALA A 68 -10.76 0.90 -4.71
CA ALA A 68 -12.17 1.05 -4.37
C ALA A 68 -12.42 0.69 -2.91
N ALA A 69 -13.35 1.41 -2.27
CA ALA A 69 -13.79 1.10 -0.93
C ALA A 69 -14.33 -0.33 -0.84
N LEU A 70 -14.11 -0.97 0.31
CA LEU A 70 -14.64 -2.31 0.58
C LEU A 70 -16.17 -2.28 0.71
N LEU A 71 -16.79 -3.46 0.66
CA LEU A 71 -18.26 -3.60 0.73
C LEU A 71 -18.86 -3.05 2.03
N ASP A 72 -18.09 -2.99 3.11
CA ASP A 72 -18.48 -2.42 4.40
C ASP A 72 -18.27 -0.89 4.46
N GLY A 73 -17.83 -0.26 3.36
CA GLY A 73 -17.56 1.16 3.28
C GLY A 73 -16.16 1.56 3.79
N THR A 74 -15.30 0.60 4.16
CA THR A 74 -13.90 0.88 4.52
C THR A 74 -13.15 1.42 3.31
N GLU A 75 -12.55 2.60 3.43
CA GLU A 75 -11.70 3.21 2.39
C GLU A 75 -10.35 2.49 2.33
N ARG A 76 -9.71 2.52 1.16
CA ARG A 76 -8.37 1.96 0.95
C ARG A 76 -7.34 3.04 0.73
N GLY A 77 -6.10 2.71 1.08
CA GLY A 77 -4.95 3.59 0.90
C GLY A 77 -3.65 2.92 1.28
N MET A 78 -2.61 3.73 1.39
CA MET A 78 -1.28 3.31 1.82
C MET A 78 -0.74 4.27 2.88
N ILE A 79 -0.12 3.71 3.92
CA ILE A 79 0.65 4.46 4.90
C ILE A 79 2.13 4.18 4.72
N PHE A 80 2.91 5.23 4.48
CA PHE A 80 4.36 5.20 4.43
C PHE A 80 4.89 5.54 5.82
N VAL A 81 5.79 4.72 6.32
CA VAL A 81 6.38 4.84 7.66
C VAL A 81 7.87 5.11 7.54
N PHE A 82 8.33 6.22 8.12
CA PHE A 82 9.74 6.61 8.12
C PHE A 82 10.31 6.50 9.54
N ASP A 83 11.62 6.27 9.65
CA ASP A 83 12.28 6.04 10.95
C ASP A 83 12.24 7.26 11.87
N HIS A 84 12.18 8.47 11.30
CA HIS A 84 12.17 9.75 12.03
C HIS A 84 11.49 10.83 11.22
N ASP A 85 11.14 11.93 11.90
CA ASP A 85 10.61 13.12 11.25
C ASP A 85 11.64 13.73 10.30
N GLN A 86 11.25 13.98 9.05
CA GLN A 86 12.08 14.54 8.00
C GLN A 86 11.23 15.25 6.94
N GLU A 87 11.83 16.11 6.13
CA GLU A 87 11.14 16.65 4.96
C GLU A 87 10.94 15.54 3.94
N LEU A 88 9.69 15.33 3.55
CA LEU A 88 9.27 14.33 2.56
C LEU A 88 8.85 15.02 1.27
N SER A 89 8.98 14.29 0.17
CA SER A 89 8.46 14.74 -1.12
C SER A 89 8.07 13.55 -1.98
N PHE A 90 6.88 13.58 -2.52
CA PHE A 90 6.31 12.53 -3.34
C PHE A 90 6.16 12.96 -4.79
N TRP A 91 6.03 11.99 -5.66
CA TRP A 91 5.77 12.13 -7.08
C TRP A 91 4.72 11.10 -7.51
N MET A 92 4.10 11.32 -8.66
CA MET A 92 3.08 10.42 -9.21
C MET A 92 3.58 9.61 -10.40
N LYS A 93 4.90 9.30 -10.45
CA LYS A 93 5.46 8.46 -11.51
C LYS A 93 4.79 7.10 -11.49
N ASN A 94 4.28 6.67 -12.64
CA ASN A 94 3.58 5.39 -12.82
C ASN A 94 2.32 5.21 -11.94
N THR A 95 1.89 6.21 -11.20
CA THR A 95 0.64 6.19 -10.42
C THR A 95 -0.50 6.63 -11.32
N ILE A 96 -1.31 5.67 -11.76
CA ILE A 96 -2.28 5.82 -12.87
C ILE A 96 -3.63 6.40 -12.43
N ILE A 97 -3.82 6.61 -11.15
CA ILE A 97 -5.02 7.22 -10.54
C ILE A 97 -4.63 8.48 -9.77
N PRO A 98 -5.50 9.49 -9.66
CA PRO A 98 -5.25 10.64 -8.79
C PRO A 98 -5.41 10.24 -7.31
N LEU A 99 -4.58 10.82 -6.44
CA LEU A 99 -4.56 10.53 -5.01
C LEU A 99 -4.61 11.82 -4.19
N ASP A 100 -5.10 11.71 -2.96
CA ASP A 100 -4.83 12.68 -1.91
C ASP A 100 -3.71 12.14 -1.01
N ILE A 101 -2.80 13.00 -0.57
CA ILE A 101 -1.77 12.68 0.42
C ILE A 101 -1.91 13.58 1.64
N ALA A 102 -1.72 13.01 2.84
CA ALA A 102 -1.54 13.73 4.09
C ALA A 102 -0.18 13.37 4.68
N TYR A 103 0.61 14.38 5.01
CA TYR A 103 1.87 14.23 5.75
C TYR A 103 1.61 14.42 7.23
N VAL A 104 2.12 13.51 8.06
CA VAL A 104 1.83 13.46 9.49
C VAL A 104 3.15 13.36 10.26
N ASP A 105 3.32 14.18 11.29
CA ASP A 105 4.49 14.13 12.16
C ASP A 105 4.42 12.97 13.18
N SER A 106 5.46 12.81 14.00
CA SER A 106 5.53 11.76 15.03
C SER A 106 4.47 11.91 16.12
N ASP A 107 3.93 13.11 16.32
CA ASP A 107 2.87 13.39 17.30
C ASP A 107 1.46 13.12 16.73
N GLY A 108 1.38 12.70 15.47
CA GLY A 108 0.13 12.46 14.76
C GLY A 108 -0.52 13.70 14.17
N THR A 109 0.16 14.86 14.16
CA THR A 109 -0.38 16.10 13.60
C THR A 109 -0.17 16.12 12.09
N ILE A 110 -1.22 16.46 11.34
CA ILE A 110 -1.12 16.67 9.89
C ILE A 110 -0.35 17.93 9.60
N VAL A 111 0.82 17.81 8.97
CA VAL A 111 1.69 18.92 8.55
C VAL A 111 1.12 19.61 7.32
N SER A 112 0.72 18.82 6.32
CA SER A 112 0.12 19.32 5.08
C SER A 112 -0.67 18.24 4.36
N THR A 113 -1.52 18.66 3.41
CA THR A 113 -2.24 17.76 2.49
C THR A 113 -2.13 18.27 1.07
N HIS A 114 -2.12 17.36 0.08
CA HIS A 114 -2.17 17.69 -1.34
C HIS A 114 -3.11 16.74 -2.07
N THR A 115 -3.75 17.26 -3.13
CA THR A 115 -4.35 16.40 -4.17
C THR A 115 -3.37 16.29 -5.32
N MET A 116 -2.98 15.05 -5.66
CA MET A 116 -1.94 14.72 -6.61
C MET A 116 -2.55 14.22 -7.92
N ALA A 117 -2.12 14.80 -9.03
CA ALA A 117 -2.59 14.39 -10.36
C ALA A 117 -1.94 13.08 -10.80
N ALA A 118 -2.73 12.18 -11.40
CA ALA A 118 -2.22 10.93 -11.97
C ALA A 118 -1.07 11.20 -12.96
N LEU A 119 -0.03 10.33 -12.90
CA LEU A 119 1.12 10.37 -13.81
C LEU A 119 1.94 11.67 -13.78
N ASP A 120 1.82 12.48 -12.74
CA ASP A 120 2.65 13.67 -12.57
C ASP A 120 4.08 13.26 -12.19
N THR A 121 5.00 13.39 -13.14
CA THR A 121 6.41 12.97 -12.99
C THR A 121 7.33 14.08 -12.52
N ARG A 122 6.81 15.28 -12.26
CA ARG A 122 7.62 16.39 -11.78
C ARG A 122 8.16 16.08 -10.39
N GLN A 123 9.49 16.05 -10.26
CA GLN A 123 10.13 15.82 -8.97
C GLN A 123 9.87 16.97 -8.00
N GLY A 124 9.68 16.66 -6.72
CA GLY A 124 9.44 17.65 -5.68
C GLY A 124 8.10 18.38 -5.79
N GLN A 125 7.17 17.86 -6.57
CA GLN A 125 5.88 18.52 -6.82
C GLN A 125 4.98 18.53 -5.58
N TYR A 126 5.10 17.53 -4.74
CA TYR A 126 4.25 17.37 -3.56
C TYR A 126 5.12 17.25 -2.29
N PRO A 127 5.74 18.39 -1.84
CA PRO A 127 6.57 18.39 -0.63
C PRO A 127 5.68 18.40 0.63
N SER A 128 6.20 17.83 1.73
CA SER A 128 5.52 17.90 3.03
C SER A 128 5.43 19.33 3.60
N GLY A 129 6.35 20.22 3.20
CA GLY A 129 6.41 21.59 3.69
C GLY A 129 6.82 21.72 5.15
N GLY A 130 7.22 20.61 5.79
CA GLY A 130 7.71 20.50 7.15
C GLY A 130 8.11 19.05 7.41
N ASN A 131 8.65 18.79 8.61
CA ASN A 131 9.05 17.44 9.00
C ASN A 131 7.83 16.55 9.22
N ALA A 132 7.84 15.36 8.64
CA ALA A 132 6.80 14.35 8.79
C ALA A 132 7.44 12.96 8.96
N ARG A 133 6.79 12.10 9.70
CA ARG A 133 7.17 10.72 9.93
C ARG A 133 6.35 9.74 9.12
N TYR A 134 5.12 10.13 8.78
CA TYR A 134 4.18 9.33 8.02
C TYR A 134 3.67 10.13 6.82
N ALA A 135 3.35 9.40 5.76
CA ALA A 135 2.53 9.91 4.68
C ALA A 135 1.38 8.93 4.44
N ILE A 136 0.16 9.44 4.25
CA ILE A 136 -1.02 8.61 4.01
C ILE A 136 -1.61 9.01 2.67
N GLU A 137 -1.59 8.07 1.72
CA GLU A 137 -2.19 8.20 0.39
C GLU A 137 -3.55 7.49 0.34
N VAL A 138 -4.54 8.19 -0.19
CA VAL A 138 -5.91 7.68 -0.40
C VAL A 138 -6.44 8.16 -1.75
N ASN A 139 -7.62 7.71 -2.17
CA ASN A 139 -8.26 8.23 -3.39
C ASN A 139 -8.45 9.75 -3.33
N ALA A 140 -8.25 10.43 -4.46
CA ALA A 140 -8.42 11.87 -4.56
C ALA A 140 -9.84 12.32 -4.16
N GLY A 141 -9.92 13.44 -3.41
CA GLY A 141 -11.15 14.02 -2.89
C GLY A 141 -11.60 13.47 -1.54
N VAL A 142 -10.92 12.44 -1.00
CA VAL A 142 -11.27 11.85 0.30
C VAL A 142 -11.02 12.83 1.43
N TRP A 143 -9.86 13.51 1.46
CA TRP A 143 -9.56 14.49 2.51
C TRP A 143 -10.54 15.65 2.49
N GLN A 144 -10.88 16.17 1.30
CA GLN A 144 -11.89 17.23 1.17
C GLN A 144 -13.26 16.77 1.67
N ARG A 145 -13.71 15.56 1.30
CA ARG A 145 -15.00 15.00 1.72
C ARG A 145 -15.11 14.83 3.23
N LEU A 146 -14.01 14.46 3.88
CA LEU A 146 -13.94 14.25 5.33
C LEU A 146 -13.61 15.51 6.13
N GLY A 147 -13.25 16.61 5.46
CA GLY A 147 -12.82 17.86 6.10
C GLY A 147 -11.45 17.77 6.76
N VAL A 148 -10.62 16.81 6.32
CA VAL A 148 -9.25 16.60 6.85
C VAL A 148 -8.30 17.66 6.29
N SER A 149 -7.51 18.28 7.16
CA SER A 149 -6.63 19.40 6.82
C SER A 149 -5.40 19.49 7.72
N ALA A 150 -4.43 20.31 7.34
CA ALA A 150 -3.27 20.61 8.17
C ALA A 150 -3.69 21.14 9.55
N GLY A 151 -3.04 20.65 10.61
CA GLY A 151 -3.33 20.95 11.99
C GLY A 151 -4.28 19.95 12.69
N ASP A 152 -4.99 19.09 11.93
CA ASP A 152 -5.76 18.02 12.52
C ASP A 152 -4.82 16.95 13.12
N THR A 153 -5.29 16.21 14.13
CA THR A 153 -4.52 15.15 14.78
C THR A 153 -5.12 13.79 14.48
N LEU A 154 -4.29 12.84 14.09
CA LEU A 154 -4.62 11.45 13.84
C LEU A 154 -4.09 10.54 14.94
N ASP A 155 -4.85 9.51 15.29
CA ASP A 155 -4.39 8.44 16.18
C ASP A 155 -3.68 7.37 15.32
N ILE A 156 -2.37 7.52 15.16
CA ILE A 156 -1.55 6.58 14.38
C ILE A 156 -1.34 5.29 15.18
N PRO A 157 -1.72 4.11 14.68
CA PRO A 157 -1.62 2.84 15.41
C PRO A 157 -0.16 2.31 15.42
N THR A 158 0.74 3.06 16.04
CA THR A 158 2.19 2.84 16.05
C THR A 158 2.60 1.43 16.47
N SER A 159 1.84 0.80 17.39
CA SER A 159 2.09 -0.58 17.84
C SER A 159 1.92 -1.64 16.76
N GLN A 160 1.29 -1.30 15.63
CA GLN A 160 1.04 -2.18 14.49
C GLN A 160 1.95 -1.88 13.30
N LEU A 161 2.78 -0.82 13.40
CA LEU A 161 3.68 -0.37 12.35
C LEU A 161 5.12 -0.75 12.73
N LYS A 162 5.87 -1.40 11.85
CA LYS A 162 7.30 -1.62 12.00
C LYS A 162 8.03 -0.26 12.01
N GLY A 163 9.07 -0.11 12.82
CA GLY A 163 9.84 1.13 12.89
C GLY A 163 9.19 2.29 13.65
N ALA A 164 7.96 2.13 14.15
CA ALA A 164 7.39 3.06 15.11
C ALA A 164 8.08 2.91 16.49
N PRO A 165 8.31 4.00 17.24
CA PRO A 165 9.02 3.96 18.52
C PRO A 165 8.27 3.19 19.60
#